data_4c9add97f0dac3a758885f7a14b74b32
#
_entry.id   4c9add97f0dac3a758885f7a14b74b32
#
_cell.length_a   1.000
_cell.length_b   1.000
_cell.length_c   1.000
_cell.angle_alpha   90.00
_cell.angle_beta   90.00
_cell.angle_gamma   90.00
#
_symmetry.space_group_name_H-M   'P 1'
#
loop_
_entity.id
_entity.type
_entity.pdbx_description
1 polymer ?
#
loop_
_entity_poly.entity_id
_entity_poly.type
_entity_poly.pdbx_seq_one_letter_code
_entity_poly.pdbx_strand_id
1 'polypeptide(L)'
;MPSKDPILTPELLKIIKIFGAASILLVVVFSFFDSYRANNSGEDRTFRMTSASRLYFLNLKAINYVRENRSDAGMVLYRHNGFGLESEEETLILVLILNSQKDESYLYLEPKNIDWPIRLSFEENGQTRLLNFENGNKFDHLEQVTELQKLLEEEVKLFLLDEDQKIPLWSSESEKDAVKFTFEDYFRIIEN
;
A
#
# COMPACT_ATOMS: atom_id res chain seq x y z
N MET A 1 39.64 58.48 -9.13
CA MET A 1 39.35 57.28 -8.37
C MET A 1 37.86 56.99 -8.57
N PRO A 2 37.44 55.84 -9.13
CA PRO A 2 36.04 55.52 -9.24
C PRO A 2 35.49 55.25 -7.84
N SER A 3 34.42 55.95 -7.43
CA SER A 3 33.69 55.69 -6.18
C SER A 3 33.10 54.31 -6.31
N LYS A 4 33.46 53.39 -5.40
CA LYS A 4 32.77 52.11 -5.25
C LYS A 4 31.44 52.40 -4.57
N ASP A 5 30.42 52.63 -5.38
CA ASP A 5 29.05 52.64 -4.85
C ASP A 5 28.80 51.28 -4.17
N PRO A 6 28.29 51.23 -2.95
CA PRO A 6 28.01 49.95 -2.28
C PRO A 6 26.97 49.20 -3.09
N ILE A 7 27.27 47.94 -3.43
CA ILE A 7 26.38 47.05 -4.20
C ILE A 7 25.03 46.90 -3.48
N LEU A 8 24.99 47.08 -2.17
CA LEU A 8 23.79 47.02 -1.30
C LEU A 8 23.44 48.45 -0.87
N THR A 9 22.51 49.06 -1.59
CA THR A 9 21.95 50.36 -1.19
C THR A 9 20.96 50.14 -0.02
N PRO A 10 20.74 51.18 0.86
CA PRO A 10 19.75 51.10 1.93
C PRO A 10 18.33 50.70 1.44
N GLU A 11 17.96 51.18 0.25
CA GLU A 11 16.68 50.84 -0.39
C GLU A 11 16.62 49.34 -0.78
N LEU A 12 17.68 48.81 -1.38
CA LEU A 12 17.74 47.40 -1.75
C LEU A 12 17.69 46.51 -0.52
N LEU A 13 18.38 46.86 0.57
CA LEU A 13 18.31 46.16 1.83
C LEU A 13 16.89 46.18 2.44
N LYS A 14 16.15 47.26 2.31
CA LYS A 14 14.77 47.38 2.77
C LYS A 14 13.86 46.47 1.94
N ILE A 15 14.02 46.43 0.64
CA ILE A 15 13.26 45.55 -0.26
C ILE A 15 13.53 44.04 0.11
N ILE A 16 14.79 43.66 0.27
CA ILE A 16 15.18 42.30 0.63
C ILE A 16 14.57 41.89 1.99
N LYS A 17 14.59 42.77 3.00
CA LYS A 17 13.99 42.50 4.31
C LYS A 17 12.47 42.32 4.23
N ILE A 18 11.79 43.20 3.47
CA ILE A 18 10.33 43.12 3.30
C ILE A 18 9.96 41.84 2.57
N PHE A 19 10.66 41.55 1.46
CA PHE A 19 10.40 40.31 0.69
C PHE A 19 10.71 39.06 1.47
N GLY A 20 11.84 39.04 2.19
CA GLY A 20 12.19 37.89 3.06
C GLY A 20 11.16 37.69 4.17
N ALA A 21 10.74 38.76 4.86
CA ALA A 21 9.71 38.67 5.89
C ALA A 21 8.36 38.21 5.32
N ALA A 22 7.95 38.72 4.17
CA ALA A 22 6.71 38.28 3.49
C ALA A 22 6.77 36.84 3.06
N SER A 23 7.92 36.38 2.52
CA SER A 23 8.09 34.96 2.14
C SER A 23 8.03 34.02 3.32
N ILE A 24 8.66 34.36 4.43
CA ILE A 24 8.59 33.57 5.69
C ILE A 24 7.16 33.54 6.22
N LEU A 25 6.48 34.69 6.25
CA LEU A 25 5.08 34.76 6.68
C LEU A 25 4.19 33.88 5.82
N LEU A 26 4.38 33.90 4.50
CA LEU A 26 3.61 33.10 3.56
C LEU A 26 3.84 31.60 3.78
N VAL A 27 5.08 31.16 4.00
CA VAL A 27 5.39 29.76 4.34
C VAL A 27 4.74 29.36 5.67
N VAL A 28 4.80 30.22 6.69
CA VAL A 28 4.15 29.97 7.98
C VAL A 28 2.63 29.86 7.81
N VAL A 29 2.01 30.79 7.09
CA VAL A 29 0.56 30.77 6.81
C VAL A 29 0.18 29.47 6.08
N PHE A 30 0.86 29.12 4.99
CA PHE A 30 0.58 27.87 4.28
C PHE A 30 0.83 26.62 5.11
N SER A 31 1.78 26.65 6.07
CA SER A 31 2.00 25.55 6.99
C SER A 31 0.80 25.25 7.90
N PHE A 32 -0.07 26.24 8.15
CA PHE A 32 -1.32 26.05 8.91
C PHE A 32 -2.48 25.50 8.04
N PHE A 33 -2.39 25.67 6.72
CA PHE A 33 -3.40 25.16 5.78
C PHE A 33 -3.03 23.78 5.21
N ASP A 34 -1.90 23.23 5.63
CA ASP A 34 -1.51 21.87 5.26
C ASP A 34 -2.36 20.84 6.06
N SER A 35 -3.55 20.57 5.50
CA SER A 35 -4.45 19.53 6.01
C SER A 35 -3.90 18.12 5.81
N TYR A 36 -2.77 17.98 5.10
CA TYR A 36 -2.02 16.74 4.89
C TYR A 36 -1.01 16.44 6.00
N ARG A 37 -0.99 17.20 7.08
CA ARG A 37 -0.32 16.71 8.28
C ARG A 37 -0.97 15.39 8.62
N ALA A 38 -0.21 14.31 8.41
CA ALA A 38 -0.54 12.96 8.82
C ALA A 38 -1.41 13.03 10.07
N ASN A 39 -2.54 12.36 10.05
CA ASN A 39 -3.47 12.30 11.17
C ASN A 39 -2.71 11.77 12.39
N ASN A 40 -2.05 12.67 13.09
CA ASN A 40 -1.12 12.39 14.18
C ASN A 40 -1.89 12.23 15.50
N SER A 41 -3.20 11.93 15.41
CA SER A 41 -4.04 11.65 16.58
C SER A 41 -3.56 10.41 17.34
N GLY A 42 -2.64 9.63 16.78
CA GLY A 42 -2.02 8.49 17.48
C GLY A 42 -2.93 7.27 17.65
N GLU A 43 -4.17 7.34 17.20
CA GLU A 43 -5.20 6.37 17.55
C GLU A 43 -5.27 5.17 16.60
N ASP A 44 -4.77 5.25 15.36
CA ASP A 44 -4.71 4.08 14.47
C ASP A 44 -3.45 4.10 13.62
N ARG A 45 -2.42 3.38 14.06
CA ARG A 45 -1.16 3.22 13.34
C ARG A 45 -1.15 2.00 12.42
N THR A 46 -2.19 1.20 12.43
CA THR A 46 -2.24 -0.11 11.77
C THR A 46 -1.90 -0.06 10.28
N PHE A 47 -2.31 1.00 9.60
CA PHE A 47 -2.12 1.15 8.15
C PHE A 47 -1.11 2.24 7.77
N ARG A 48 -0.48 2.86 8.74
CA ARG A 48 0.36 4.03 8.50
C ARG A 48 1.63 3.67 7.75
N MET A 49 1.91 4.39 6.66
CA MET A 49 3.19 4.33 5.97
C MET A 49 3.98 5.63 6.14
N THR A 50 5.31 5.53 6.16
CA THR A 50 6.19 6.68 6.15
C THR A 50 6.54 7.08 4.71
N SER A 51 6.96 8.34 4.50
CA SER A 51 7.50 8.75 3.20
C SER A 51 8.72 7.96 2.78
N ALA A 52 9.55 7.53 3.73
CA ALA A 52 10.74 6.74 3.47
C ALA A 52 10.39 5.33 3.00
N SER A 53 9.49 4.63 3.69
CA SER A 53 9.05 3.28 3.30
C SER A 53 8.30 3.29 1.97
N ARG A 54 7.46 4.31 1.73
CA ARG A 54 6.81 4.52 0.44
C ARG A 54 7.82 4.69 -0.69
N LEU A 55 8.82 5.56 -0.53
CA LEU A 55 9.85 5.80 -1.55
C LEU A 55 10.70 4.56 -1.79
N TYR A 56 11.02 3.80 -0.73
CA TYR A 56 11.71 2.52 -0.87
C TYR A 56 10.92 1.56 -1.75
N PHE A 57 9.63 1.37 -1.48
CA PHE A 57 8.77 0.50 -2.28
C PHE A 57 8.72 0.98 -3.74
N LEU A 58 8.40 2.26 -3.97
CA LEU A 58 8.25 2.82 -5.32
C LEU A 58 9.52 2.71 -6.16
N ASN A 59 10.70 2.87 -5.56
CA ASN A 59 11.96 2.88 -6.28
C ASN A 59 12.58 1.48 -6.49
N LEU A 60 12.30 0.54 -5.60
CA LEU A 60 13.01 -0.75 -5.60
C LEU A 60 12.11 -1.95 -5.80
N LYS A 61 10.84 -1.87 -5.40
CA LYS A 61 9.93 -3.02 -5.39
C LYS A 61 8.82 -2.93 -6.43
N ALA A 62 8.29 -1.73 -6.67
CA ALA A 62 7.15 -1.52 -7.57
C ALA A 62 7.38 -2.00 -9.02
N ILE A 63 8.62 -2.21 -9.44
CA ILE A 63 8.96 -2.78 -10.76
C ILE A 63 8.42 -4.21 -10.94
N ASN A 64 8.22 -4.94 -9.84
CA ASN A 64 7.69 -6.30 -9.86
C ASN A 64 6.15 -6.35 -9.87
N TYR A 65 5.50 -5.19 -9.95
CA TYR A 65 4.04 -5.06 -9.85
C TYR A 65 3.45 -4.38 -11.08
N VAL A 66 2.28 -4.84 -11.49
CA VAL A 66 1.40 -4.07 -12.38
C VAL A 66 0.72 -3.00 -11.55
N ARG A 67 0.83 -1.76 -12.03
CA ARG A 67 0.29 -0.58 -11.37
C ARG A 67 -1.03 -0.15 -11.99
N GLU A 68 -2.05 0.02 -11.16
CA GLU A 68 -3.32 0.65 -11.53
C GLU A 68 -3.54 1.93 -10.73
N ASN A 69 -3.83 3.03 -11.41
CA ASN A 69 -4.09 4.30 -10.76
C ASN A 69 -5.60 4.55 -10.61
N ARG A 70 -6.07 4.65 -9.37
CA ARG A 70 -7.45 4.97 -9.01
C ARG A 70 -7.52 6.42 -8.52
N SER A 71 -7.47 7.35 -9.48
CA SER A 71 -7.50 8.79 -9.21
C SER A 71 -8.79 9.25 -8.54
N ASP A 72 -9.90 8.56 -8.78
CA ASP A 72 -11.19 8.77 -8.14
C ASP A 72 -11.14 8.57 -6.61
N ALA A 73 -10.31 7.65 -6.14
CA ALA A 73 -10.13 7.34 -4.73
C ALA A 73 -8.81 7.88 -4.14
N GLY A 74 -7.94 8.51 -4.95
CA GLY A 74 -6.61 8.95 -4.53
C GLY A 74 -5.67 7.80 -4.17
N MET A 75 -5.89 6.62 -4.75
CA MET A 75 -5.18 5.39 -4.45
C MET A 75 -4.44 4.85 -5.67
N VAL A 76 -3.39 4.09 -5.41
CA VAL A 76 -2.68 3.31 -6.43
C VAL A 76 -2.63 1.85 -5.99
N LEU A 77 -3.08 0.97 -6.85
CA LEU A 77 -3.12 -0.47 -6.64
C LEU A 77 -1.91 -1.12 -7.30
N TYR A 78 -1.31 -2.08 -6.62
CA TYR A 78 -0.15 -2.83 -7.08
C TYR A 78 -0.43 -4.33 -6.97
N ARG A 79 -0.43 -5.04 -8.11
CA ARG A 79 -0.59 -6.51 -8.20
C ARG A 79 0.72 -7.10 -8.65
N HIS A 80 1.27 -8.04 -7.89
CA HIS A 80 2.53 -8.66 -8.23
C HIS A 80 2.42 -9.45 -9.55
N ASN A 81 3.42 -9.31 -10.43
CA ASN A 81 3.42 -9.94 -11.77
C ASN A 81 3.32 -11.48 -11.71
N GLY A 82 3.78 -12.08 -10.62
CA GLY A 82 3.77 -13.53 -10.42
C GLY A 82 2.39 -14.16 -10.25
N PHE A 83 1.33 -13.37 -10.08
CA PHE A 83 -0.05 -13.89 -10.02
C PHE A 83 -0.66 -14.27 -11.39
N GLY A 84 0.09 -14.14 -12.49
CA GLY A 84 -0.44 -14.51 -13.80
C GLY A 84 -1.68 -13.72 -14.20
N LEU A 85 -1.62 -12.39 -14.13
CA LEU A 85 -2.78 -11.48 -14.26
C LEU A 85 -3.55 -11.66 -15.57
N GLU A 86 -2.88 -12.11 -16.62
CA GLU A 86 -3.47 -12.34 -17.95
C GLU A 86 -4.10 -13.75 -18.13
N SER A 87 -3.93 -14.66 -17.14
CA SER A 87 -4.51 -16.00 -17.24
C SER A 87 -6.01 -16.00 -16.99
N GLU A 88 -6.73 -17.02 -17.49
CA GLU A 88 -8.15 -17.25 -17.21
C GLU A 88 -8.38 -18.11 -15.94
N GLU A 89 -7.30 -18.41 -15.21
CA GLU A 89 -7.38 -19.26 -14.03
C GLU A 89 -8.02 -18.53 -12.84
N GLU A 90 -8.84 -19.25 -12.12
CA GLU A 90 -9.46 -18.77 -10.89
C GLU A 90 -8.44 -18.76 -9.76
N THR A 91 -8.26 -17.62 -9.14
CA THR A 91 -7.31 -17.46 -8.02
C THR A 91 -7.64 -16.26 -7.15
N LEU A 92 -6.90 -16.08 -6.08
CA LEU A 92 -6.89 -14.86 -5.27
C LEU A 92 -5.61 -14.08 -5.49
N ILE A 93 -5.74 -12.78 -5.63
CA ILE A 93 -4.63 -11.85 -5.77
C ILE A 93 -4.50 -11.04 -4.49
N LEU A 94 -3.29 -10.93 -3.97
CA LEU A 94 -2.97 -9.95 -2.94
C LEU A 94 -2.67 -8.62 -3.62
N VAL A 95 -3.48 -7.61 -3.34
CA VAL A 95 -3.34 -6.27 -3.88
C VAL A 95 -2.81 -5.33 -2.82
N LEU A 96 -1.63 -4.80 -3.04
CA LEU A 96 -1.05 -3.76 -2.20
C LEU A 96 -1.56 -2.40 -2.68
N ILE A 97 -2.17 -1.64 -1.80
CA ILE A 97 -2.80 -0.34 -2.10
C ILE A 97 -2.07 0.76 -1.34
N LEU A 98 -1.61 1.77 -2.06
CA LEU A 98 -1.05 2.98 -1.47
C LEU A 98 -2.06 4.13 -1.56
N ASN A 99 -2.42 4.69 -0.41
CA ASN A 99 -3.20 5.91 -0.30
C ASN A 99 -2.28 7.06 0.13
N SER A 100 -1.79 7.80 -0.85
CA SER A 100 -0.86 8.91 -0.59
C SER A 100 -1.52 10.12 0.08
N GLN A 101 -2.85 10.22 0.02
CA GLN A 101 -3.59 11.32 0.66
C GLN A 101 -3.69 11.14 2.16
N LYS A 102 -3.71 9.87 2.63
CA LYS A 102 -3.83 9.53 4.04
C LYS A 102 -2.52 9.05 4.66
N ASP A 103 -1.46 8.89 3.85
CA ASP A 103 -0.23 8.21 4.22
C ASP A 103 -0.49 6.81 4.81
N GLU A 104 -1.42 6.09 4.17
CA GLU A 104 -1.81 4.73 4.56
C GLU A 104 -1.53 3.72 3.43
N SER A 105 -1.24 2.49 3.81
CA SER A 105 -1.13 1.34 2.91
C SER A 105 -2.08 0.23 3.35
N TYR A 106 -2.71 -0.44 2.39
CA TYR A 106 -3.66 -1.53 2.66
C TYR A 106 -3.25 -2.77 1.89
N LEU A 107 -3.63 -3.91 2.42
CA LEU A 107 -3.51 -5.18 1.73
C LEU A 107 -4.90 -5.78 1.57
N TYR A 108 -5.31 -6.02 0.32
CA TYR A 108 -6.63 -6.53 -0.04
C TYR A 108 -6.52 -7.89 -0.73
N LEU A 109 -7.49 -8.75 -0.44
CA LEU A 109 -7.75 -9.93 -1.27
C LEU A 109 -8.65 -9.50 -2.43
N GLU A 110 -8.25 -9.83 -3.64
CA GLU A 110 -9.01 -9.60 -4.86
C GLU A 110 -9.27 -10.96 -5.52
N PRO A 111 -10.54 -11.37 -5.66
CA PRO A 111 -10.89 -12.56 -6.42
C PRO A 111 -10.65 -12.31 -7.91
N LYS A 112 -10.08 -13.29 -8.59
CA LYS A 112 -9.87 -13.30 -10.03
C LYS A 112 -10.65 -14.44 -10.65
N ASN A 113 -11.56 -14.12 -11.57
CA ASN A 113 -12.48 -15.02 -12.28
C ASN A 113 -13.43 -15.82 -11.35
N ILE A 114 -13.62 -15.37 -10.11
CA ILE A 114 -14.58 -15.87 -9.14
C ILE A 114 -15.25 -14.70 -8.43
N ASP A 115 -16.39 -14.95 -7.82
CA ASP A 115 -17.15 -13.95 -7.09
C ASP A 115 -17.08 -14.13 -5.56
N TRP A 116 -17.37 -13.08 -4.83
CA TRP A 116 -17.58 -13.14 -3.39
C TRP A 116 -18.90 -13.84 -3.03
N PRO A 117 -19.01 -14.58 -1.91
CA PRO A 117 -17.99 -14.85 -0.89
C PRO A 117 -16.97 -15.90 -1.34
N ILE A 118 -15.72 -15.77 -0.85
CA ILE A 118 -14.64 -16.70 -1.15
C ILE A 118 -14.63 -17.82 -0.12
N ARG A 119 -14.65 -19.06 -0.58
CA ARG A 119 -14.56 -20.25 0.26
C ARG A 119 -13.24 -20.95 0.03
N LEU A 120 -12.48 -21.13 1.10
CA LEU A 120 -11.22 -21.87 1.07
C LEU A 120 -11.32 -23.13 1.91
N SER A 121 -10.60 -24.16 1.53
CA SER A 121 -10.41 -25.36 2.34
C SER A 121 -8.94 -25.68 2.50
N PHE A 122 -8.59 -26.26 3.65
CA PHE A 122 -7.26 -26.75 3.95
C PHE A 122 -7.33 -27.94 4.89
N GLU A 123 -6.24 -28.68 5.00
CA GLU A 123 -6.15 -29.81 5.90
C GLU A 123 -5.29 -29.47 7.12
N GLU A 124 -5.86 -29.62 8.31
CA GLU A 124 -5.18 -29.43 9.57
C GLU A 124 -5.39 -30.68 10.44
N ASN A 125 -4.31 -31.33 10.86
CA ASN A 125 -4.35 -32.55 11.71
C ASN A 125 -5.24 -33.67 11.14
N GLY A 126 -5.28 -33.84 9.81
CA GLY A 126 -6.09 -34.82 9.12
C GLY A 126 -7.59 -34.51 9.05
N GLN A 127 -7.97 -33.27 9.36
CA GLN A 127 -9.33 -32.78 9.22
C GLN A 127 -9.38 -31.64 8.21
N THR A 128 -10.40 -31.66 7.35
CA THR A 128 -10.64 -30.54 6.43
C THR A 128 -11.28 -29.39 7.20
N ARG A 129 -10.65 -28.22 7.14
CA ARG A 129 -11.16 -26.95 7.65
C ARG A 129 -11.65 -26.09 6.51
N LEU A 130 -12.63 -25.24 6.81
CA LEU A 130 -13.20 -24.28 5.86
C LEU A 130 -13.01 -22.86 6.37
N LEU A 131 -12.61 -21.96 5.49
CA LEU A 131 -12.60 -20.53 5.70
C LEU A 131 -13.58 -19.87 4.72
N ASN A 132 -14.35 -18.91 5.22
CA ASN A 132 -15.25 -18.10 4.41
C ASN A 132 -14.84 -16.64 4.54
N PHE A 133 -14.52 -16.04 3.44
CA PHE A 133 -14.17 -14.63 3.37
C PHE A 133 -15.25 -13.86 2.64
N GLU A 134 -15.65 -12.75 3.23
CA GLU A 134 -16.61 -11.81 2.66
C GLU A 134 -15.89 -10.58 2.12
N ASN A 135 -16.47 -9.95 1.12
CA ASN A 135 -16.00 -8.63 0.72
C ASN A 135 -16.26 -7.63 1.84
N GLY A 136 -15.26 -6.86 2.22
CA GLY A 136 -15.33 -6.00 3.37
C GLY A 136 -14.51 -4.72 3.23
N ASN A 137 -14.31 -4.06 4.36
CA ASN A 137 -13.47 -2.87 4.45
C ASN A 137 -12.00 -3.25 4.70
N LYS A 138 -11.12 -2.24 4.87
CA LYS A 138 -9.68 -2.44 5.07
C LYS A 138 -9.32 -3.29 6.30
N PHE A 139 -10.14 -3.28 7.35
CA PHE A 139 -9.91 -4.08 8.56
C PHE A 139 -10.29 -5.54 8.34
N ASP A 140 -11.41 -5.78 7.66
CA ASP A 140 -11.88 -7.13 7.33
C ASP A 140 -10.84 -7.83 6.42
N HIS A 141 -10.34 -7.13 5.41
CA HIS A 141 -9.27 -7.67 4.57
C HIS A 141 -7.96 -7.90 5.32
N LEU A 142 -7.57 -7.02 6.24
CA LEU A 142 -6.37 -7.22 7.06
C LEU A 142 -6.50 -8.47 7.94
N GLU A 143 -7.66 -8.71 8.53
CA GLU A 143 -7.93 -9.92 9.32
C GLU A 143 -7.80 -11.17 8.46
N GLN A 144 -8.47 -11.20 7.31
CA GLN A 144 -8.45 -12.31 6.36
C GLN A 144 -7.02 -12.62 5.86
N VAL A 145 -6.27 -11.60 5.44
CA VAL A 145 -4.89 -11.79 4.96
C VAL A 145 -3.95 -12.22 6.08
N THR A 146 -4.17 -11.77 7.32
CA THR A 146 -3.38 -12.19 8.48
C THR A 146 -3.63 -13.67 8.81
N GLU A 147 -4.86 -14.14 8.66
CA GLU A 147 -5.21 -15.54 8.81
C GLU A 147 -4.54 -16.41 7.73
N LEU A 148 -4.60 -15.97 6.47
CA LEU A 148 -3.91 -16.63 5.36
C LEU A 148 -2.41 -16.67 5.55
N GLN A 149 -1.79 -15.60 6.03
CA GLN A 149 -0.35 -15.55 6.29
C GLN A 149 0.06 -16.64 7.29
N LYS A 150 -0.66 -16.82 8.38
CA LYS A 150 -0.38 -17.88 9.37
C LYS A 150 -0.40 -19.27 8.75
N LEU A 151 -1.41 -19.55 7.92
CA LEU A 151 -1.52 -20.85 7.24
C LEU A 151 -0.40 -21.10 6.25
N LEU A 152 0.08 -20.03 5.57
CA LEU A 152 1.22 -20.12 4.66
C LEU A 152 2.55 -20.32 5.39
N GLU A 153 2.74 -19.72 6.58
CA GLU A 153 3.90 -19.94 7.43
C GLU A 153 3.95 -21.39 7.96
N GLU A 154 2.80 -22.02 8.12
CA GLU A 154 2.66 -23.45 8.49
C GLU A 154 2.76 -24.40 7.27
N GLU A 155 3.04 -23.87 6.07
CA GLU A 155 3.13 -24.61 4.80
C GLU A 155 1.86 -25.39 4.45
N VAL A 156 0.71 -24.92 4.91
CA VAL A 156 -0.59 -25.54 4.65
C VAL A 156 -1.00 -25.35 3.19
N LYS A 157 -1.47 -26.43 2.56
CA LYS A 157 -2.01 -26.36 1.21
C LYS A 157 -3.43 -25.82 1.22
N LEU A 158 -3.63 -24.70 0.55
CA LEU A 158 -4.90 -24.03 0.41
C LEU A 158 -5.58 -24.43 -0.91
N PHE A 159 -6.89 -24.58 -0.85
CA PHE A 159 -7.72 -24.83 -2.02
C PHE A 159 -8.89 -23.86 -2.04
N LEU A 160 -9.12 -23.28 -3.19
CA LEU A 160 -10.31 -22.50 -3.48
C LEU A 160 -11.47 -23.47 -3.77
N LEU A 161 -12.64 -23.18 -3.23
CA LEU A 161 -13.85 -23.94 -3.48
C LEU A 161 -14.77 -23.08 -4.36
N ASP A 162 -14.90 -23.46 -5.62
CA ASP A 162 -15.88 -22.90 -6.53
C ASP A 162 -16.88 -23.98 -6.94
N GLU A 163 -18.17 -23.75 -6.66
CA GLU A 163 -19.26 -24.73 -6.80
C GLU A 163 -18.85 -26.10 -6.25
N ASP A 164 -18.61 -27.08 -7.12
CA ASP A 164 -18.20 -28.45 -6.78
C ASP A 164 -16.71 -28.71 -7.06
N GLN A 165 -15.94 -27.68 -7.44
CA GLN A 165 -14.51 -27.81 -7.75
C GLN A 165 -13.63 -27.40 -6.57
N LYS A 166 -12.51 -28.13 -6.45
CA LYS A 166 -11.46 -27.83 -5.47
C LYS A 166 -10.19 -27.47 -6.22
N ILE A 167 -9.90 -26.19 -6.32
CA ILE A 167 -8.82 -25.61 -7.12
C ILE A 167 -7.63 -25.30 -6.20
N PRO A 168 -6.43 -25.83 -6.48
CA PRO A 168 -5.25 -25.51 -5.67
C PRO A 168 -4.94 -24.02 -5.73
N LEU A 169 -4.90 -23.34 -4.58
CA LEU A 169 -4.59 -21.93 -4.49
C LEU A 169 -3.07 -21.72 -4.34
N TRP A 170 -2.51 -20.80 -5.11
CA TRP A 170 -1.09 -20.42 -5.08
C TRP A 170 -0.15 -21.63 -5.18
N SER A 171 -0.43 -22.51 -6.15
CA SER A 171 0.28 -23.79 -6.28
C SER A 171 1.59 -23.68 -7.04
N SER A 172 1.71 -22.72 -7.96
CA SER A 172 2.93 -22.48 -8.72
C SER A 172 3.99 -21.72 -7.89
N GLU A 173 5.26 -21.92 -8.18
CA GLU A 173 6.34 -21.19 -7.51
C GLU A 173 6.23 -19.68 -7.74
N SER A 174 5.77 -19.24 -8.92
CA SER A 174 5.56 -17.83 -9.22
C SER A 174 4.50 -17.18 -8.33
N GLU A 175 3.39 -17.88 -8.11
CA GLU A 175 2.33 -17.41 -7.21
C GLU A 175 2.77 -17.38 -5.75
N LYS A 176 3.48 -18.43 -5.30
CA LYS A 176 4.04 -18.46 -3.93
C LYS A 176 4.99 -17.31 -3.68
N ASP A 177 5.88 -17.04 -4.63
CA ASP A 177 6.79 -15.89 -4.56
C ASP A 177 6.01 -14.57 -4.57
N ALA A 178 4.98 -14.44 -5.42
CA ALA A 178 4.13 -13.26 -5.45
C ALA A 178 3.44 -12.98 -4.12
N VAL A 179 2.87 -14.02 -3.51
CA VAL A 179 2.25 -13.93 -2.17
C VAL A 179 3.27 -13.51 -1.13
N LYS A 180 4.40 -14.21 -1.04
CA LYS A 180 5.48 -13.95 -0.10
C LYS A 180 6.00 -12.51 -0.22
N PHE A 181 6.38 -12.10 -1.43
CA PHE A 181 6.90 -10.75 -1.64
C PHE A 181 5.87 -9.66 -1.38
N THR A 182 4.60 -9.91 -1.70
CA THR A 182 3.54 -8.93 -1.42
C THR A 182 3.34 -8.74 0.09
N PHE A 183 3.38 -9.81 0.89
CA PHE A 183 3.37 -9.73 2.35
C PHE A 183 4.59 -8.98 2.90
N GLU A 184 5.80 -9.38 2.48
CA GLU A 184 7.05 -8.76 2.92
C GLU A 184 7.07 -7.25 2.59
N ASP A 185 6.67 -6.87 1.38
CA ASP A 185 6.65 -5.48 0.95
C ASP A 185 5.59 -4.67 1.70
N TYR A 186 4.39 -5.24 1.93
CA TYR A 186 3.34 -4.59 2.71
C TYR A 186 3.76 -4.32 4.16
N PHE A 187 4.23 -5.34 4.87
CA PHE A 187 4.64 -5.16 6.26
C PHE A 187 5.82 -4.18 6.39
N ARG A 188 6.76 -4.22 5.46
CA ARG A 188 7.85 -3.24 5.42
C ARG A 188 7.37 -1.81 5.21
N ILE A 189 6.28 -1.61 4.47
CA ILE A 189 5.71 -0.27 4.25
C ILE A 189 5.07 0.29 5.52
N ILE A 190 4.39 -0.55 6.31
CA ILE A 190 3.66 -0.14 7.52
C ILE A 190 4.49 -0.27 8.81
N GLU A 191 5.57 -1.06 8.82
CA GLU A 191 6.51 -1.15 9.94
C GLU A 191 7.30 0.16 10.07
N ASN A 192 7.22 0.80 11.23
CA ASN A 192 7.95 2.02 11.58
C ASN A 192 9.15 1.71 12.48
#